data_6a71700db795abee55e32d15e8f878b4
#
_entry.id   6a71700db795abee55e32d15e8f878b4
#
_cell.length_a   1.000
_cell.length_b   1.000
_cell.length_c   1.000
_cell.angle_alpha   90.00
_cell.angle_beta   90.00
_cell.angle_gamma   90.00
#
_symmetry.space_group_name_H-M   'P 1'
#
loop_
_entity.id
_entity.type
_entity.pdbx_description
1 polymer ?
#
loop_
_entity_poly.entity_id
_entity_poly.type
_entity_poly.pdbx_seq_one_letter_code
_entity_poly.pdbx_strand_id
1 'polypeptide(L)'
;MVPLCRYLFVFILFFATLCAGVRAADAPYVPTPWNVVDAMLKIGGVGANDYLMDLGSGDGRIVITAAKKLGARGFGVELDPNLVRTARREAERQGVNDRVAFETEDLFFIDLSKATVITMYMSESVNLRLRPSLFKLKPGTRIVSHDFDMAQWMPDQKLRIAVPGKSYGAPSSEIFLWIVPADFSGAWQWRMVAGGANHDYQAAFEQTFQNAEGKGRIASQSAAVGQVEIRGDTIRFVMGAEIAGKATWREFRGQVSGDTIDGSVVTIVEADVVHKTGEPVAWRATRTGRGKMNTDAAIQQDAGNSSATAFLTKEQQ
;
A
#
# COMPACT_ATOMS: atom_id res chain seq x y z
N MET A 1 -56.89 61.85 6.15
CA MET A 1 -55.42 61.79 6.14
C MET A 1 -55.04 60.38 6.59
N VAL A 2 -54.65 59.53 5.69
CA VAL A 2 -54.26 58.14 5.92
C VAL A 2 -52.78 58.00 5.56
N PRO A 3 -51.88 57.52 6.46
CA PRO A 3 -50.51 57.26 6.04
C PRO A 3 -50.35 55.87 5.46
N LEU A 4 -49.64 55.84 4.36
CA LEU A 4 -49.29 54.72 3.50
C LEU A 4 -48.30 53.78 4.25
N CYS A 5 -48.72 52.51 4.46
CA CYS A 5 -47.83 51.49 4.99
C CYS A 5 -47.04 50.82 3.81
N ARG A 6 -45.72 51.04 3.77
CA ARG A 6 -44.80 50.46 2.80
C ARG A 6 -44.44 49.03 3.25
N TYR A 7 -44.89 48.04 2.50
CA TYR A 7 -44.41 46.65 2.62
C TYR A 7 -43.03 46.52 1.99
N LEU A 8 -42.05 46.24 2.83
CA LEU A 8 -40.70 45.90 2.40
C LEU A 8 -40.63 44.39 2.22
N PHE A 9 -40.66 43.93 0.95
CA PHE A 9 -40.40 42.53 0.63
C PHE A 9 -38.89 42.28 0.68
N VAL A 10 -38.41 41.54 1.65
CA VAL A 10 -37.06 41.03 1.74
C VAL A 10 -37.02 39.72 0.91
N PHE A 11 -36.40 39.77 -0.25
CA PHE A 11 -36.05 38.60 -1.06
C PHE A 11 -34.83 37.94 -0.45
N ILE A 12 -35.01 36.85 0.32
CA ILE A 12 -33.91 35.96 0.74
C ILE A 12 -33.61 35.09 -0.44
N LEU A 13 -32.52 35.39 -1.16
CA LEU A 13 -31.89 34.50 -2.15
C LEU A 13 -31.20 33.37 -1.38
N PHE A 14 -31.83 32.20 -1.39
CA PHE A 14 -31.23 30.94 -0.96
C PHE A 14 -30.22 30.51 -2.03
N PHE A 15 -28.94 30.85 -1.84
CA PHE A 15 -27.84 30.27 -2.62
C PHE A 15 -27.66 28.83 -2.12
N ALA A 16 -28.36 27.89 -2.75
CA ALA A 16 -28.02 26.46 -2.64
C ALA A 16 -26.72 26.25 -3.40
N THR A 17 -25.59 26.25 -2.69
CA THR A 17 -24.33 25.75 -3.23
C THR A 17 -24.50 24.25 -3.49
N LEU A 18 -24.78 23.90 -4.73
CA LEU A 18 -24.68 22.54 -5.22
C LEU A 18 -23.17 22.17 -5.12
N CYS A 19 -22.80 21.44 -4.08
CA CYS A 19 -21.57 20.65 -4.11
C CYS A 19 -21.77 19.57 -5.19
N ALA A 20 -21.42 19.89 -6.43
CA ALA A 20 -21.23 18.87 -7.46
C ALA A 20 -20.06 18.00 -7.02
N GLY A 21 -20.35 16.88 -6.37
CA GLY A 21 -19.36 15.85 -6.11
C GLY A 21 -18.76 15.43 -7.44
N VAL A 22 -17.45 15.54 -7.58
CA VAL A 22 -16.71 15.00 -8.73
C VAL A 22 -17.08 13.53 -8.85
N ARG A 23 -17.84 13.19 -9.88
CA ARG A 23 -18.15 11.80 -10.22
C ARG A 23 -16.95 11.25 -10.99
N ALA A 24 -16.62 9.99 -10.80
CA ALA A 24 -15.57 9.29 -11.57
C ALA A 24 -15.82 9.34 -13.10
N ALA A 25 -17.03 9.76 -13.53
CA ALA A 25 -17.41 9.99 -14.92
C ALA A 25 -16.72 11.18 -15.61
N ASP A 26 -15.97 12.01 -14.89
CA ASP A 26 -15.32 13.20 -15.46
C ASP A 26 -14.00 12.88 -16.19
N ALA A 27 -13.50 11.63 -16.13
CA ALA A 27 -12.32 11.19 -16.88
C ALA A 27 -12.74 10.52 -18.19
N PRO A 28 -12.24 10.98 -19.36
CA PRO A 28 -12.53 10.33 -20.65
C PRO A 28 -11.97 8.89 -20.63
N TYR A 29 -12.71 7.96 -21.23
CA TYR A 29 -12.22 6.59 -21.40
C TYR A 29 -10.96 6.60 -22.29
N VAL A 30 -9.86 6.13 -21.71
CA VAL A 30 -8.57 5.95 -22.38
C VAL A 30 -8.11 4.52 -22.17
N PRO A 31 -8.07 3.70 -23.21
CA PRO A 31 -7.71 2.31 -23.09
C PRO A 31 -6.21 2.14 -22.76
N THR A 32 -5.89 1.35 -21.73
CA THR A 32 -4.51 0.98 -21.40
C THR A 32 -3.86 0.25 -22.59
N PRO A 33 -2.69 0.68 -23.09
CA PRO A 33 -1.99 0.00 -24.17
C PRO A 33 -1.66 -1.46 -23.81
N TRP A 34 -1.66 -2.36 -24.81
CA TRP A 34 -1.50 -3.80 -24.56
C TRP A 34 -0.18 -4.19 -23.87
N ASN A 35 0.93 -3.52 -24.25
CA ASN A 35 2.22 -3.73 -23.59
C ASN A 35 2.23 -3.25 -22.14
N VAL A 36 1.41 -2.22 -21.79
CA VAL A 36 1.21 -1.76 -20.43
C VAL A 36 0.36 -2.78 -19.67
N VAL A 37 -0.71 -3.32 -20.27
CA VAL A 37 -1.51 -4.40 -19.65
C VAL A 37 -0.62 -5.58 -19.26
N ASP A 38 0.21 -6.06 -20.19
CA ASP A 38 1.13 -7.19 -19.91
C ASP A 38 2.13 -6.84 -18.81
N ALA A 39 2.65 -5.61 -18.78
CA ALA A 39 3.57 -5.15 -17.75
C ALA A 39 2.89 -4.98 -16.37
N MET A 40 1.66 -4.47 -16.32
CA MET A 40 0.86 -4.37 -15.08
C MET A 40 0.60 -5.76 -14.47
N LEU A 41 0.18 -6.71 -15.30
CA LEU A 41 -0.05 -8.09 -14.84
C LEU A 41 1.23 -8.77 -14.36
N LYS A 42 2.36 -8.50 -15.03
CA LYS A 42 3.68 -9.05 -14.67
C LYS A 42 4.19 -8.45 -13.36
N ILE A 43 4.20 -7.12 -13.18
CA ILE A 43 4.69 -6.48 -11.95
C ILE A 43 3.78 -6.83 -10.75
N GLY A 44 2.45 -6.95 -10.99
CA GLY A 44 1.48 -7.42 -10.02
C GLY A 44 1.62 -8.90 -9.67
N GLY A 45 2.46 -9.67 -10.39
CA GLY A 45 2.67 -11.11 -10.15
C GLY A 45 1.36 -11.89 -10.26
N VAL A 46 0.48 -11.51 -11.21
CA VAL A 46 -0.84 -12.12 -11.36
C VAL A 46 -0.71 -13.57 -11.80
N GLY A 47 -1.48 -14.47 -11.19
CA GLY A 47 -1.49 -15.91 -11.48
C GLY A 47 -2.86 -16.54 -11.30
N ALA A 48 -2.93 -17.87 -11.50
CA ALA A 48 -4.19 -18.61 -11.53
C ALA A 48 -4.97 -18.62 -10.19
N ASN A 49 -4.30 -18.35 -9.09
CA ASN A 49 -4.93 -18.29 -7.76
C ASN A 49 -5.45 -16.90 -7.40
N ASP A 50 -5.26 -15.91 -8.27
CA ASP A 50 -5.65 -14.54 -8.01
C ASP A 50 -7.11 -14.25 -8.36
N TYR A 51 -7.69 -13.34 -7.58
CA TYR A 51 -8.91 -12.62 -7.90
C TYR A 51 -8.55 -11.16 -8.17
N LEU A 52 -8.47 -10.81 -9.45
CA LEU A 52 -8.12 -9.47 -9.89
C LEU A 52 -9.38 -8.61 -9.99
N MET A 53 -9.36 -7.44 -9.36
CA MET A 53 -10.41 -6.42 -9.53
C MET A 53 -9.84 -5.21 -10.26
N ASP A 54 -10.50 -4.82 -11.37
CA ASP A 54 -10.09 -3.68 -12.21
C ASP A 54 -11.06 -2.51 -12.01
N LEU A 55 -10.56 -1.41 -11.46
CA LEU A 55 -11.35 -0.24 -11.10
C LEU A 55 -11.36 0.76 -12.25
N GLY A 56 -12.52 0.91 -12.91
CA GLY A 56 -12.64 1.59 -14.19
C GLY A 56 -12.19 0.69 -15.34
N SER A 57 -12.82 -0.48 -15.44
CA SER A 57 -12.34 -1.57 -16.30
C SER A 57 -12.47 -1.31 -17.80
N GLY A 58 -13.22 -0.27 -18.20
CA GLY A 58 -13.41 0.08 -19.59
C GLY A 58 -13.94 -1.11 -20.41
N ASP A 59 -13.22 -1.49 -21.45
CA ASP A 59 -13.55 -2.61 -22.33
C ASP A 59 -13.15 -4.00 -21.76
N GLY A 60 -12.70 -4.04 -20.50
CA GLY A 60 -12.38 -5.27 -19.77
C GLY A 60 -11.02 -5.89 -20.11
N ARG A 61 -10.19 -5.20 -20.91
CA ARG A 61 -8.94 -5.77 -21.46
C ARG A 61 -7.98 -6.32 -20.41
N ILE A 62 -7.83 -5.68 -19.24
CA ILE A 62 -6.93 -6.13 -18.16
C ILE A 62 -7.45 -7.42 -17.56
N VAL A 63 -8.72 -7.45 -17.13
CA VAL A 63 -9.36 -8.63 -16.49
C VAL A 63 -9.39 -9.82 -17.45
N ILE A 64 -9.79 -9.59 -18.71
CA ILE A 64 -9.85 -10.63 -19.74
C ILE A 64 -8.46 -11.20 -20.04
N THR A 65 -7.43 -10.34 -20.13
CA THR A 65 -6.05 -10.79 -20.36
C THR A 65 -5.54 -11.62 -19.18
N ALA A 66 -5.81 -11.19 -17.93
CA ALA A 66 -5.45 -11.94 -16.73
C ALA A 66 -6.09 -13.34 -16.72
N ALA A 67 -7.37 -13.43 -17.04
CA ALA A 67 -8.08 -14.71 -17.10
C ALA A 67 -7.54 -15.61 -18.22
N LYS A 68 -7.36 -15.05 -19.43
CA LYS A 68 -6.97 -15.84 -20.61
C LYS A 68 -5.53 -16.32 -20.57
N LYS A 69 -4.60 -15.42 -20.23
CA LYS A 69 -3.15 -15.72 -20.26
C LYS A 69 -2.65 -16.37 -18.97
N LEU A 70 -3.22 -16.01 -17.83
CA LEU A 70 -2.68 -16.35 -16.51
C LEU A 70 -3.61 -17.23 -15.67
N GLY A 71 -4.84 -17.49 -16.16
CA GLY A 71 -5.82 -18.35 -15.48
C GLY A 71 -6.47 -17.69 -14.25
N ALA A 72 -6.25 -16.41 -14.02
CA ALA A 72 -6.85 -15.66 -12.90
C ALA A 72 -8.38 -15.62 -13.01
N ARG A 73 -9.06 -15.40 -11.89
CA ARG A 73 -10.44 -14.94 -11.84
C ARG A 73 -10.47 -13.43 -11.68
N GLY A 74 -11.53 -12.78 -12.12
CA GLY A 74 -11.57 -11.34 -11.97
C GLY A 74 -12.93 -10.69 -12.10
N PHE A 75 -12.95 -9.40 -11.74
CA PHE A 75 -14.12 -8.55 -11.76
C PHE A 75 -13.72 -7.17 -12.26
N GLY A 76 -14.48 -6.62 -13.18
CA GLY A 76 -14.32 -5.26 -13.65
C GLY A 76 -15.52 -4.41 -13.26
N VAL A 77 -15.27 -3.21 -12.75
CA VAL A 77 -16.29 -2.21 -12.47
C VAL A 77 -16.09 -1.01 -13.38
N GLU A 78 -17.18 -0.53 -13.99
CA GLU A 78 -17.16 0.58 -14.95
C GLU A 78 -18.48 1.34 -14.87
N LEU A 79 -18.44 2.68 -15.02
CA LEU A 79 -19.63 3.51 -14.99
C LEU A 79 -20.39 3.53 -16.30
N ASP A 80 -19.70 3.39 -17.45
CA ASP A 80 -20.34 3.37 -18.76
C ASP A 80 -20.93 1.98 -19.07
N PRO A 81 -22.26 1.83 -19.11
CA PRO A 81 -22.90 0.54 -19.41
C PRO A 81 -22.59 0.04 -20.82
N ASN A 82 -22.16 0.91 -21.77
CA ASN A 82 -21.76 0.49 -23.11
C ASN A 82 -20.40 -0.23 -23.07
N LEU A 83 -19.47 0.28 -22.27
CA LEU A 83 -18.18 -0.36 -22.04
C LEU A 83 -18.35 -1.69 -21.32
N VAL A 84 -19.20 -1.76 -20.28
CA VAL A 84 -19.54 -3.03 -19.62
C VAL A 84 -20.10 -4.06 -20.60
N ARG A 85 -21.03 -3.66 -21.48
CA ARG A 85 -21.55 -4.57 -22.51
C ARG A 85 -20.46 -5.02 -23.49
N THR A 86 -19.53 -4.13 -23.82
CA THR A 86 -18.38 -4.47 -24.67
C THR A 86 -17.46 -5.47 -23.98
N ALA A 87 -17.13 -5.25 -22.70
CA ALA A 87 -16.31 -6.15 -21.90
C ALA A 87 -16.93 -7.55 -21.79
N ARG A 88 -18.24 -7.64 -21.52
CA ARG A 88 -18.96 -8.92 -21.45
C ARG A 88 -18.90 -9.70 -22.77
N ARG A 89 -19.19 -9.03 -23.90
CA ARG A 89 -19.09 -9.66 -25.23
C ARG A 89 -17.66 -10.12 -25.55
N GLU A 90 -16.68 -9.31 -25.16
CA GLU A 90 -15.28 -9.66 -25.39
C GLU A 90 -14.87 -10.85 -24.52
N ALA A 91 -15.32 -10.94 -23.27
CA ALA A 91 -15.10 -12.12 -22.40
C ALA A 91 -15.68 -13.40 -22.98
N GLU A 92 -16.91 -13.33 -23.51
CA GLU A 92 -17.56 -14.44 -24.22
C GLU A 92 -16.75 -14.85 -25.47
N ARG A 93 -16.37 -13.88 -26.31
CA ARG A 93 -15.58 -14.12 -27.52
C ARG A 93 -14.21 -14.77 -27.22
N GLN A 94 -13.63 -14.44 -26.08
CA GLN A 94 -12.35 -14.98 -25.61
C GLN A 94 -12.49 -16.30 -24.84
N GLY A 95 -13.73 -16.75 -24.53
CA GLY A 95 -13.99 -17.98 -23.79
C GLY A 95 -13.57 -17.94 -22.33
N VAL A 96 -13.70 -16.78 -21.67
CA VAL A 96 -13.33 -16.59 -20.26
C VAL A 96 -14.48 -16.06 -19.39
N ASN A 97 -15.70 -16.02 -19.93
CA ASN A 97 -16.90 -15.53 -19.23
C ASN A 97 -17.30 -16.34 -18.01
N ASP A 98 -16.76 -17.54 -17.83
CA ASP A 98 -16.88 -18.36 -16.61
C ASP A 98 -15.92 -17.94 -15.48
N ARG A 99 -14.93 -17.11 -15.79
CA ARG A 99 -13.88 -16.66 -14.85
C ARG A 99 -13.96 -15.19 -14.50
N VAL A 100 -14.61 -14.38 -15.35
CA VAL A 100 -14.66 -12.92 -15.21
C VAL A 100 -16.10 -12.41 -15.21
N ALA A 101 -16.34 -11.35 -14.45
CA ALA A 101 -17.59 -10.61 -14.46
C ALA A 101 -17.34 -9.11 -14.59
N PHE A 102 -18.33 -8.41 -15.13
CA PHE A 102 -18.29 -6.94 -15.30
C PHE A 102 -19.61 -6.35 -14.86
N GLU A 103 -19.57 -5.27 -14.07
CA GLU A 103 -20.78 -4.59 -13.59
C GLU A 103 -20.70 -3.08 -13.78
N THR A 104 -21.89 -2.49 -14.01
CA THR A 104 -22.03 -1.04 -14.08
C THR A 104 -22.27 -0.51 -12.69
N GLU A 105 -21.21 0.01 -12.07
CA GLU A 105 -21.26 0.50 -10.69
C GLU A 105 -20.16 1.55 -10.46
N ASP A 106 -20.34 2.38 -9.42
CA ASP A 106 -19.32 3.33 -9.00
C ASP A 106 -18.27 2.60 -8.14
N LEU A 107 -17.01 2.65 -8.57
CA LEU A 107 -15.86 2.00 -7.93
C LEU A 107 -15.66 2.38 -6.44
N PHE A 108 -16.26 3.49 -5.99
CA PHE A 108 -16.17 3.90 -4.58
C PHE A 108 -17.14 3.15 -3.65
N PHE A 109 -18.11 2.42 -4.20
CA PHE A 109 -19.15 1.74 -3.43
C PHE A 109 -19.08 0.21 -3.50
N ILE A 110 -18.13 -0.34 -4.25
CA ILE A 110 -17.96 -1.80 -4.37
C ILE A 110 -17.19 -2.40 -3.19
N ASP A 111 -17.49 -3.66 -2.89
CA ASP A 111 -16.74 -4.46 -1.93
C ASP A 111 -15.43 -4.99 -2.55
N LEU A 112 -14.30 -4.43 -2.12
CA LEU A 112 -12.97 -4.83 -2.57
C LEU A 112 -12.37 -6.02 -1.79
N SER A 113 -13.05 -6.55 -0.77
CA SER A 113 -12.49 -7.50 0.21
C SER A 113 -12.01 -8.83 -0.40
N LYS A 114 -12.54 -9.21 -1.57
CA LYS A 114 -12.15 -10.43 -2.29
C LYS A 114 -10.89 -10.27 -3.12
N ALA A 115 -10.45 -9.04 -3.38
CA ALA A 115 -9.31 -8.78 -4.25
C ALA A 115 -8.01 -9.33 -3.65
N THR A 116 -7.24 -10.02 -4.47
CA THR A 116 -5.83 -10.31 -4.22
C THR A 116 -4.94 -9.39 -5.06
N VAL A 117 -5.48 -8.85 -6.16
CA VAL A 117 -4.87 -7.83 -7.00
C VAL A 117 -5.93 -6.79 -7.37
N ILE A 118 -5.58 -5.52 -7.21
CA ILE A 118 -6.32 -4.38 -7.76
C ILE A 118 -5.52 -3.83 -8.93
N THR A 119 -6.20 -3.52 -10.04
CA THR A 119 -5.65 -2.72 -11.14
C THR A 119 -6.47 -1.46 -11.33
N MET A 120 -5.82 -0.36 -11.74
CA MET A 120 -6.50 0.89 -12.01
C MET A 120 -5.70 1.78 -12.97
N TYR A 121 -6.44 2.55 -13.78
CA TYR A 121 -5.91 3.64 -14.58
C TYR A 121 -6.78 4.87 -14.33
N MET A 122 -6.59 5.47 -13.17
CA MET A 122 -7.40 6.58 -12.66
C MET A 122 -6.51 7.77 -12.35
N SER A 123 -7.11 8.97 -12.32
CA SER A 123 -6.38 10.18 -11.92
C SER A 123 -5.85 10.08 -10.47
N GLU A 124 -4.83 10.86 -10.17
CA GLU A 124 -4.25 10.94 -8.81
C GLU A 124 -5.34 11.25 -7.75
N SER A 125 -6.26 12.15 -8.04
CA SER A 125 -7.35 12.50 -7.12
C SER A 125 -8.27 11.32 -6.80
N VAL A 126 -8.56 10.47 -7.79
CA VAL A 126 -9.34 9.23 -7.61
C VAL A 126 -8.53 8.23 -6.78
N ASN A 127 -7.24 8.04 -7.09
CA ASN A 127 -6.35 7.15 -6.34
C ASN A 127 -6.27 7.56 -4.86
N LEU A 128 -6.12 8.85 -4.57
CA LEU A 128 -6.09 9.37 -3.20
C LEU A 128 -7.41 9.17 -2.46
N ARG A 129 -8.54 9.30 -3.16
CA ARG A 129 -9.86 9.03 -2.58
C ARG A 129 -10.08 7.54 -2.29
N LEU A 130 -9.53 6.64 -3.12
CA LEU A 130 -9.57 5.19 -2.91
C LEU A 130 -8.66 4.72 -1.78
N ARG A 131 -7.53 5.40 -1.55
CA ARG A 131 -6.46 4.99 -0.62
C ARG A 131 -6.96 4.49 0.74
N PRO A 132 -7.92 5.15 1.46
CA PRO A 132 -8.44 4.65 2.73
C PRO A 132 -9.15 3.28 2.62
N SER A 133 -9.78 2.98 1.48
CA SER A 133 -10.42 1.69 1.22
C SER A 133 -9.40 0.61 0.87
N LEU A 134 -8.34 0.98 0.15
CA LEU A 134 -7.24 0.09 -0.20
C LEU A 134 -6.46 -0.40 1.03
N PHE A 135 -6.28 0.45 2.05
CA PHE A 135 -5.65 0.05 3.32
C PHE A 135 -6.49 -0.92 4.18
N LYS A 136 -7.78 -1.11 3.87
CA LYS A 136 -8.63 -2.10 4.54
C LYS A 136 -8.52 -3.49 3.93
N LEU A 137 -7.84 -3.62 2.80
CA LEU A 137 -7.62 -4.90 2.15
C LEU A 137 -6.68 -5.78 2.97
N LYS A 138 -6.71 -7.06 2.70
CA LYS A 138 -5.82 -8.02 3.37
C LYS A 138 -4.36 -7.64 3.11
N PRO A 139 -3.50 -7.69 4.13
CA PRO A 139 -2.06 -7.56 3.93
C PRO A 139 -1.58 -8.52 2.83
N GLY A 140 -0.71 -8.04 1.95
CA GLY A 140 -0.26 -8.79 0.78
C GLY A 140 -1.10 -8.60 -0.47
N THR A 141 -2.28 -7.94 -0.40
CA THR A 141 -3.01 -7.52 -1.60
C THR A 141 -2.15 -6.57 -2.41
N ARG A 142 -2.03 -6.83 -3.71
CA ARG A 142 -1.20 -6.05 -4.64
C ARG A 142 -2.08 -5.05 -5.38
N ILE A 143 -1.61 -3.80 -5.45
CA ILE A 143 -2.31 -2.70 -6.12
C ILE A 143 -1.40 -2.21 -7.23
N VAL A 144 -1.89 -2.22 -8.46
CA VAL A 144 -1.13 -1.81 -9.65
C VAL A 144 -1.83 -0.63 -10.30
N SER A 145 -1.15 0.51 -10.37
CA SER A 145 -1.66 1.72 -11.03
C SER A 145 -0.85 2.06 -12.28
N HIS A 146 -1.56 2.52 -13.31
CA HIS A 146 -1.00 3.01 -14.56
C HIS A 146 -0.93 4.54 -14.54
N ASP A 147 0.25 5.11 -14.78
CA ASP A 147 0.60 6.53 -14.88
C ASP A 147 0.38 7.40 -13.64
N PHE A 148 -0.48 7.04 -12.70
CA PHE A 148 -0.81 7.86 -11.53
C PHE A 148 -0.47 7.15 -10.22
N ASP A 149 0.21 7.85 -9.33
CA ASP A 149 0.63 7.33 -8.03
C ASP A 149 -0.39 7.63 -6.90
N MET A 150 0.03 7.42 -5.65
CA MET A 150 -0.76 7.67 -4.44
C MET A 150 -0.09 8.67 -3.49
N ALA A 151 0.63 9.65 -4.07
CA ALA A 151 1.34 10.72 -3.36
C ALA A 151 2.28 10.16 -2.27
N GLN A 152 2.02 10.46 -0.99
CA GLN A 152 2.89 10.09 0.14
C GLN A 152 3.02 8.58 0.36
N TRP A 153 2.07 7.78 -0.12
CA TRP A 153 2.22 6.33 -0.11
C TRP A 153 3.12 5.90 -1.27
N MET A 154 4.43 5.86 -0.99
CA MET A 154 5.42 5.49 -2.00
C MET A 154 5.21 4.04 -2.47
N PRO A 155 5.36 3.75 -3.79
CA PRO A 155 5.20 2.39 -4.29
C PRO A 155 6.35 1.48 -3.85
N ASP A 156 6.06 0.19 -3.67
CA ASP A 156 7.06 -0.85 -3.43
C ASP A 156 7.94 -1.09 -4.67
N GLN A 157 7.36 -0.90 -5.87
CA GLN A 157 8.08 -0.99 -7.14
C GLN A 157 7.50 0.00 -8.16
N LYS A 158 8.37 0.52 -9.02
CA LYS A 158 8.02 1.39 -10.13
C LYS A 158 8.72 0.92 -11.40
N LEU A 159 7.99 0.87 -12.49
CA LEU A 159 8.50 0.49 -13.80
C LEU A 159 8.09 1.54 -14.83
N ARG A 160 9.02 1.97 -15.68
CA ARG A 160 8.73 2.80 -16.86
C ARG A 160 8.91 1.98 -18.12
N ILE A 161 7.91 2.02 -19.01
CA ILE A 161 7.96 1.32 -20.29
C ILE A 161 7.67 2.27 -21.44
N ALA A 162 8.28 2.03 -22.59
CA ALA A 162 8.01 2.78 -23.81
C ALA A 162 6.63 2.44 -24.34
N VAL A 163 5.88 3.46 -24.76
CA VAL A 163 4.58 3.34 -25.41
C VAL A 163 4.61 4.20 -26.70
N PRO A 164 5.22 3.70 -27.76
CA PRO A 164 5.24 4.42 -29.03
C PRO A 164 3.81 4.68 -29.52
N GLY A 165 3.53 5.92 -29.91
CA GLY A 165 2.19 6.30 -30.39
C GLY A 165 1.15 6.54 -29.29
N LYS A 166 1.56 6.71 -28.03
CA LYS A 166 0.68 7.15 -26.95
C LYS A 166 -0.01 8.47 -27.37
N SER A 167 -1.33 8.53 -27.25
CA SER A 167 -2.13 9.64 -27.78
C SER A 167 -1.97 10.95 -27.00
N TYR A 168 -1.42 10.91 -25.79
CA TYR A 168 -1.17 12.09 -24.95
C TYR A 168 -0.03 11.82 -23.95
N GLY A 169 0.64 12.88 -23.54
CA GLY A 169 1.77 12.82 -22.62
C GLY A 169 3.08 12.32 -23.27
N ALA A 170 3.98 11.82 -22.48
CA ALA A 170 5.24 11.26 -22.94
C ALA A 170 5.01 9.91 -23.67
N PRO A 171 5.90 9.51 -24.62
CA PRO A 171 5.81 8.22 -25.32
C PRO A 171 6.25 7.04 -24.40
N SER A 172 5.88 7.11 -23.14
CA SER A 172 6.13 6.11 -22.12
C SER A 172 5.01 6.10 -21.09
N SER A 173 4.87 5.01 -20.34
CA SER A 173 3.99 4.88 -19.19
C SER A 173 4.75 4.46 -17.96
N GLU A 174 4.31 4.94 -16.82
CA GLU A 174 4.77 4.50 -15.51
C GLU A 174 3.78 3.50 -14.93
N ILE A 175 4.29 2.45 -14.32
CA ILE A 175 3.50 1.43 -13.64
C ILE A 175 4.00 1.36 -12.21
N PHE A 176 3.09 1.49 -11.28
CA PHE A 176 3.36 1.49 -9.86
C PHE A 176 2.77 0.26 -9.21
N LEU A 177 3.50 -0.36 -8.30
CA LEU A 177 3.03 -1.47 -7.48
C LEU A 177 3.11 -1.09 -6.00
N TRP A 178 2.02 -1.27 -5.29
CA TRP A 178 1.97 -1.27 -3.82
C TRP A 178 1.53 -2.64 -3.33
N ILE A 179 2.05 -3.04 -2.17
CA ILE A 179 1.64 -4.24 -1.44
C ILE A 179 1.06 -3.77 -0.12
N VAL A 180 -0.22 -4.03 0.12
CA VAL A 180 -0.90 -3.61 1.35
C VAL A 180 -0.15 -4.16 2.56
N PRO A 181 0.40 -3.30 3.44
CA PRO A 181 1.16 -3.76 4.60
C PRO A 181 0.23 -4.22 5.73
N ALA A 182 0.68 -5.18 6.53
CA ALA A 182 0.06 -5.44 7.83
C ALA A 182 0.26 -4.24 8.77
N ASP A 183 -0.69 -4.01 9.67
CA ASP A 183 -0.50 -3.10 10.79
C ASP A 183 0.41 -3.76 11.84
N PHE A 184 1.64 -3.31 11.85
CA PHE A 184 2.69 -3.74 12.77
C PHE A 184 2.90 -2.75 13.93
N SER A 185 2.23 -1.62 13.91
CA SER A 185 2.38 -0.55 14.91
C SER A 185 2.05 -1.02 16.32
N GLY A 186 2.71 -0.40 17.33
CA GLY A 186 2.49 -0.69 18.74
C GLY A 186 3.58 -1.51 19.40
N ALA A 187 3.28 -2.04 20.58
CA ALA A 187 4.24 -2.74 21.43
C ALA A 187 4.12 -4.27 21.29
N TRP A 188 5.26 -4.92 21.22
CA TRP A 188 5.42 -6.35 21.08
C TRP A 188 6.37 -6.90 22.12
N GLN A 189 6.15 -8.15 22.57
CA GLN A 189 7.00 -8.85 23.50
C GLN A 189 7.22 -10.30 23.08
N TRP A 190 8.39 -10.82 23.42
CA TRP A 190 8.74 -12.24 23.26
C TRP A 190 9.86 -12.63 24.23
N ARG A 191 10.09 -13.92 24.36
CA ARG A 191 11.16 -14.47 25.19
C ARG A 191 12.02 -15.40 24.36
N MET A 192 13.33 -15.30 24.52
CA MET A 192 14.25 -16.21 23.87
C MET A 192 15.60 -16.29 24.57
N VAL A 193 16.38 -17.34 24.26
CA VAL A 193 17.71 -17.55 24.79
C VAL A 193 18.74 -16.64 24.13
N ALA A 194 19.56 -15.95 24.94
CA ALA A 194 20.74 -15.21 24.51
C ALA A 194 21.85 -15.38 25.55
N GLY A 195 23.08 -15.62 25.09
CA GLY A 195 24.21 -15.83 26.01
C GLY A 195 24.03 -16.99 27.02
N GLY A 196 23.21 -17.99 26.66
CA GLY A 196 22.93 -19.14 27.54
C GLY A 196 21.80 -18.93 28.54
N ALA A 197 21.17 -17.75 28.62
CA ALA A 197 20.06 -17.43 29.51
C ALA A 197 18.81 -16.96 28.73
N ASN A 198 17.63 -17.14 29.33
CA ASN A 198 16.39 -16.60 28.81
C ASN A 198 16.30 -15.10 29.08
N HIS A 199 15.97 -14.32 28.05
CA HIS A 199 15.75 -12.89 28.14
C HIS A 199 14.41 -12.53 27.62
N ASP A 200 13.76 -11.55 28.26
CA ASP A 200 12.56 -10.90 27.75
C ASP A 200 12.95 -9.82 26.74
N TYR A 201 12.35 -9.87 25.58
CA TYR A 201 12.50 -8.91 24.50
C TYR A 201 11.22 -8.08 24.37
N GLN A 202 11.38 -6.81 24.18
CA GLN A 202 10.28 -5.88 23.91
C GLN A 202 10.69 -4.96 22.76
N ALA A 203 9.76 -4.68 21.87
CA ALA A 203 9.93 -3.66 20.85
C ALA A 203 8.61 -2.89 20.64
N ALA A 204 8.73 -1.59 20.40
CA ALA A 204 7.61 -0.74 20.02
C ALA A 204 7.91 -0.14 18.65
N PHE A 205 6.90 -0.15 17.77
CA PHE A 205 7.02 0.33 16.39
C PHE A 205 6.01 1.43 16.11
N GLU A 206 6.49 2.50 15.48
CA GLU A 206 5.70 3.55 14.87
C GLU A 206 5.71 3.33 13.35
N GLN A 207 4.54 3.14 12.75
CA GLN A 207 4.43 2.78 11.34
C GLN A 207 3.74 3.88 10.54
N THR A 208 4.33 4.23 9.39
CA THR A 208 3.74 5.08 8.36
C THR A 208 3.77 4.33 7.03
N PHE A 209 2.60 3.94 6.54
CA PHE A 209 2.45 3.06 5.38
C PHE A 209 3.24 1.75 5.57
N GLN A 210 4.14 1.41 4.63
CA GLN A 210 5.04 0.25 4.72
C GLN A 210 6.36 0.53 5.45
N ASN A 211 6.58 1.75 5.96
CA ASN A 211 7.79 2.11 6.69
C ASN A 211 7.51 2.10 8.20
N ALA A 212 8.50 1.67 8.98
CA ALA A 212 8.38 1.74 10.43
C ALA A 212 9.72 2.02 11.09
N GLU A 213 9.64 2.72 12.22
CA GLU A 213 10.74 2.93 13.15
C GLU A 213 10.47 2.17 14.44
N GLY A 214 11.53 1.66 15.07
CA GLY A 214 11.39 0.84 16.27
C GLY A 214 12.28 1.31 17.42
N LYS A 215 11.80 1.07 18.64
CA LYS A 215 12.58 1.17 19.90
C LYS A 215 12.46 -0.15 20.62
N GLY A 216 13.55 -0.64 21.22
CA GLY A 216 13.58 -1.96 21.83
C GLY A 216 14.20 -2.00 23.23
N ARG A 217 13.97 -3.13 23.90
CA ARG A 217 14.61 -3.51 25.16
C ARG A 217 14.89 -5.01 25.16
N ILE A 218 16.01 -5.39 25.77
CA ILE A 218 16.35 -6.77 26.07
C ILE A 218 16.63 -6.86 27.56
N ALA A 219 15.83 -7.61 28.30
CA ALA A 219 15.76 -7.55 29.75
C ALA A 219 15.52 -6.10 30.24
N SER A 220 16.44 -5.56 31.07
CA SER A 220 16.37 -4.18 31.57
C SER A 220 17.09 -3.15 30.71
N GLN A 221 17.82 -3.56 29.66
CA GLN A 221 18.66 -2.69 28.84
C GLN A 221 17.93 -2.20 27.60
N SER A 222 18.19 -0.95 27.19
CA SER A 222 17.78 -0.45 25.89
C SER A 222 18.48 -1.21 24.77
N ALA A 223 17.75 -1.51 23.71
CA ALA A 223 18.27 -2.18 22.53
C ALA A 223 17.98 -1.33 21.30
N ALA A 224 18.97 -1.22 20.41
CA ALA A 224 18.78 -0.59 19.11
C ALA A 224 17.88 -1.47 18.24
N VAL A 225 16.96 -0.83 17.51
CA VAL A 225 16.12 -1.47 16.48
C VAL A 225 16.34 -0.71 15.19
N GLY A 226 16.60 -1.43 14.11
CA GLY A 226 16.84 -0.82 12.80
C GLY A 226 16.56 -1.78 11.66
N GLN A 227 16.76 -1.28 10.42
CA GLN A 227 16.52 -2.04 9.18
C GLN A 227 15.12 -2.70 9.17
N VAL A 228 14.10 -1.93 9.56
CA VAL A 228 12.72 -2.43 9.58
C VAL A 228 12.19 -2.41 8.16
N GLU A 229 11.78 -3.56 7.67
CA GLU A 229 11.19 -3.76 6.35
C GLU A 229 9.84 -4.46 6.52
N ILE A 230 8.78 -3.88 5.95
CA ILE A 230 7.43 -4.44 5.96
C ILE A 230 7.01 -4.68 4.52
N ARG A 231 6.62 -5.90 4.18
CA ARG A 231 6.11 -6.24 2.86
C ARG A 231 4.91 -7.18 2.99
N GLY A 232 3.73 -6.64 2.74
CA GLY A 232 2.50 -7.37 2.99
C GLY A 232 2.37 -7.74 4.46
N ASP A 233 2.21 -9.00 4.76
CA ASP A 233 2.13 -9.54 6.13
C ASP A 233 3.47 -9.92 6.74
N THR A 234 4.58 -9.74 6.01
CA THR A 234 5.91 -10.07 6.51
C THR A 234 6.65 -8.87 7.05
N ILE A 235 7.43 -9.10 8.10
CA ILE A 235 8.34 -8.12 8.69
C ILE A 235 9.74 -8.67 8.81
N ARG A 236 10.72 -7.81 8.61
CA ARG A 236 12.13 -8.02 8.93
C ARG A 236 12.63 -6.83 9.73
N PHE A 237 13.38 -7.08 10.79
CA PHE A 237 14.11 -6.03 11.52
C PHE A 237 15.36 -6.60 12.20
N VAL A 238 16.30 -5.71 12.51
CA VAL A 238 17.49 -6.04 13.29
C VAL A 238 17.37 -5.41 14.66
N MET A 239 17.69 -6.18 15.70
CA MET A 239 17.71 -5.69 17.09
C MET A 239 19.00 -6.12 17.78
N GLY A 240 19.61 -5.19 18.50
CA GLY A 240 20.88 -5.46 19.19
C GLY A 240 21.05 -4.68 20.47
N ALA A 241 21.79 -5.31 21.40
CA ALA A 241 22.25 -4.72 22.65
C ALA A 241 23.53 -5.39 23.09
N GLU A 242 24.20 -4.82 24.10
CA GLU A 242 25.27 -5.50 24.82
C GLU A 242 24.67 -6.48 25.83
N ILE A 243 24.95 -7.78 25.67
CA ILE A 243 24.46 -8.83 26.55
C ILE A 243 25.70 -9.51 27.19
N ALA A 244 25.81 -9.48 28.51
CA ALA A 244 26.95 -10.02 29.25
C ALA A 244 28.32 -9.50 28.76
N GLY A 245 28.41 -8.19 28.47
CA GLY A 245 29.65 -7.54 27.99
C GLY A 245 29.99 -7.83 26.54
N LYS A 246 29.06 -8.41 25.75
CA LYS A 246 29.25 -8.72 24.34
C LYS A 246 28.13 -8.11 23.48
N ALA A 247 28.50 -7.34 22.47
CA ALA A 247 27.56 -6.84 21.50
C ALA A 247 26.88 -8.00 20.77
N THR A 248 25.56 -8.08 20.83
CA THR A 248 24.77 -9.15 20.24
C THR A 248 23.70 -8.53 19.35
N TRP A 249 23.76 -8.86 18.06
CA TRP A 249 22.81 -8.43 17.06
C TRP A 249 22.04 -9.62 16.51
N ARG A 250 20.75 -9.41 16.25
CA ARG A 250 19.86 -10.45 15.70
C ARG A 250 18.95 -9.89 14.64
N GLU A 251 18.82 -10.63 13.55
CA GLU A 251 17.83 -10.37 12.51
C GLU A 251 16.61 -11.23 12.78
N PHE A 252 15.48 -10.57 12.94
CA PHE A 252 14.16 -11.17 13.09
C PHE A 252 13.44 -11.11 11.76
N ARG A 253 12.83 -12.23 11.36
CA ARG A 253 11.91 -12.31 10.22
C ARG A 253 10.66 -13.02 10.67
N GLY A 254 9.49 -12.52 10.31
CA GLY A 254 8.24 -13.15 10.72
C GLY A 254 7.05 -12.70 9.91
N GLN A 255 5.97 -13.44 10.06
CA GLN A 255 4.68 -13.16 9.48
C GLN A 255 3.74 -12.64 10.57
N VAL A 256 3.13 -11.50 10.32
CA VAL A 256 2.17 -10.85 11.23
C VAL A 256 0.79 -11.44 11.00
N SER A 257 0.18 -11.96 12.05
CA SER A 257 -1.20 -12.46 12.04
C SER A 257 -1.94 -11.93 13.26
N GLY A 258 -2.72 -10.86 13.07
CA GLY A 258 -3.42 -10.19 14.16
C GLY A 258 -2.44 -9.68 15.25
N ASP A 259 -2.50 -10.27 16.43
CA ASP A 259 -1.68 -9.89 17.58
C ASP A 259 -0.49 -10.84 17.81
N THR A 260 -0.12 -11.63 16.81
CA THR A 260 1.05 -12.52 16.86
C THR A 260 1.98 -12.30 15.67
N ILE A 261 3.26 -12.56 15.88
CA ILE A 261 4.26 -12.71 14.83
C ILE A 261 4.93 -14.05 15.04
N ASP A 262 4.93 -14.86 13.99
CA ASP A 262 5.62 -16.15 13.96
C ASP A 262 6.74 -16.10 12.92
N GLY A 263 7.92 -16.61 13.26
CA GLY A 263 9.01 -16.54 12.31
C GLY A 263 10.32 -17.16 12.77
N SER A 264 11.41 -16.66 12.22
CA SER A 264 12.77 -17.11 12.52
C SER A 264 13.67 -15.94 12.89
N VAL A 265 14.69 -16.22 13.69
CA VAL A 265 15.73 -15.28 14.10
C VAL A 265 17.10 -15.88 13.86
N VAL A 266 18.03 -15.07 13.37
CA VAL A 266 19.43 -15.43 13.21
C VAL A 266 20.32 -14.44 13.95
N THR A 267 21.45 -14.92 14.50
CA THR A 267 22.46 -14.05 15.11
C THR A 267 23.35 -13.45 14.03
N ILE A 268 23.70 -12.17 14.15
CA ILE A 268 24.63 -11.44 13.28
C ILE A 268 25.89 -11.18 14.09
N VAL A 269 27.08 -11.53 13.57
CA VAL A 269 28.35 -11.43 14.34
C VAL A 269 29.00 -10.07 14.22
N GLU A 270 28.77 -9.33 13.15
CA GLU A 270 29.27 -7.95 12.97
C GLU A 270 28.21 -7.10 12.27
N ALA A 271 28.01 -5.87 12.75
CA ALA A 271 26.94 -4.98 12.25
C ALA A 271 27.16 -4.51 10.80
N ASP A 272 28.39 -4.48 10.31
CA ASP A 272 28.75 -3.96 8.99
C ASP A 272 28.94 -5.02 7.89
N VAL A 273 29.06 -6.29 8.27
CA VAL A 273 29.21 -7.38 7.30
C VAL A 273 28.20 -8.46 7.63
N VAL A 274 27.31 -8.75 6.68
CA VAL A 274 26.19 -9.70 6.83
C VAL A 274 26.74 -11.15 6.94
N HIS A 275 27.49 -11.45 7.98
CA HIS A 275 27.85 -12.81 8.34
C HIS A 275 26.81 -13.33 9.34
N LYS A 276 25.78 -14.00 8.80
CA LYS A 276 24.80 -14.71 9.63
C LYS A 276 25.47 -15.97 10.19
N THR A 277 25.45 -16.13 11.49
CA THR A 277 26.00 -17.33 12.14
C THR A 277 24.90 -18.11 12.82
N GLY A 278 24.91 -19.42 12.63
CA GLY A 278 23.99 -20.37 13.22
C GLY A 278 22.73 -20.64 12.39
N GLU A 279 22.08 -21.74 12.71
CA GLU A 279 20.79 -22.11 12.14
C GLU A 279 19.71 -21.13 12.62
N PRO A 280 18.71 -20.81 11.76
CA PRO A 280 17.57 -20.00 12.15
C PRO A 280 16.81 -20.66 13.31
N VAL A 281 16.54 -19.90 14.36
CA VAL A 281 15.76 -20.34 15.52
C VAL A 281 14.34 -19.80 15.40
N ALA A 282 13.34 -20.64 15.66
CA ALA A 282 11.94 -20.20 15.68
C ALA A 282 11.72 -19.16 16.80
N TRP A 283 10.95 -18.14 16.53
CA TRP A 283 10.52 -17.15 17.51
C TRP A 283 9.04 -16.79 17.31
N ARG A 284 8.41 -16.37 18.40
CA ARG A 284 7.06 -15.86 18.39
C ARG A 284 6.99 -14.62 19.25
N ALA A 285 6.39 -13.55 18.74
CA ALA A 285 6.07 -12.36 19.51
C ALA A 285 4.55 -12.19 19.66
N THR A 286 4.16 -11.58 20.77
CA THR A 286 2.75 -11.23 21.05
C THR A 286 2.65 -9.73 21.23
N ARG A 287 1.61 -9.14 20.67
CA ARG A 287 1.32 -7.71 20.82
C ARG A 287 0.82 -7.43 22.24
N THR A 288 1.42 -6.46 22.90
CA THR A 288 1.05 -6.02 24.26
C THR A 288 0.37 -4.66 24.28
N GLY A 289 0.51 -3.88 23.21
CA GLY A 289 -0.14 -2.59 23.05
C GLY A 289 -0.35 -2.29 21.58
N ARG A 290 -1.57 -1.91 21.20
CA ARG A 290 -1.87 -1.49 19.83
C ARG A 290 -1.38 -0.07 19.59
N GLY A 291 -0.69 0.14 18.49
CA GLY A 291 -0.46 1.45 17.88
C GLY A 291 -1.54 1.74 16.85
N LYS A 292 -1.33 2.80 16.09
CA LYS A 292 -2.11 3.12 14.90
C LYS A 292 -1.12 3.38 13.76
N MET A 293 -1.24 2.59 12.70
CA MET A 293 -0.50 2.86 11.46
C MET A 293 -0.97 4.21 10.90
N ASN A 294 -0.02 5.09 10.61
CA ASN A 294 -0.31 6.36 9.95
C ASN A 294 -0.50 6.12 8.44
N THR A 295 -1.73 6.31 7.97
CA THR A 295 -2.11 6.20 6.55
C THR A 295 -2.44 7.55 5.92
N ASP A 296 -2.42 8.63 6.74
CA ASP A 296 -2.82 9.98 6.37
C ASP A 296 -1.65 10.97 6.45
N ALA A 297 -0.40 10.47 6.37
CA ALA A 297 0.78 11.32 6.47
C ALA A 297 0.66 12.50 5.50
N ALA A 298 0.20 13.63 6.04
CA ALA A 298 0.32 14.91 5.37
C ALA A 298 1.81 15.23 5.25
N ILE A 299 2.19 15.87 4.17
CA ILE A 299 3.56 16.29 3.88
C ILE A 299 4.15 17.01 5.10
N GLN A 300 4.99 16.32 5.87
CA GLN A 300 6.00 16.98 6.66
C GLN A 300 7.14 17.39 5.71
N GLN A 301 6.86 18.36 4.85
CA GLN A 301 7.92 19.16 4.25
C GLN A 301 8.40 20.10 5.36
N ASP A 302 9.72 20.06 5.63
CA ASP A 302 10.53 21.00 6.40
C ASP A 302 10.65 20.88 7.93
N ALA A 303 10.95 19.70 8.45
CA ALA A 303 11.59 19.64 9.77
C ALA A 303 12.94 18.87 9.81
N GLY A 304 13.38 18.29 8.69
CA GLY A 304 14.57 17.43 8.61
C GLY A 304 15.88 18.11 8.18
N ASN A 305 15.87 19.37 7.76
CA ASN A 305 17.06 20.01 7.16
C ASN A 305 17.80 20.97 8.07
N SER A 306 17.47 21.02 9.37
CA SER A 306 18.16 21.91 10.34
C SER A 306 19.15 21.20 11.27
N SER A 307 19.19 19.86 11.29
CA SER A 307 20.07 19.14 12.23
C SER A 307 21.29 18.48 11.59
N ALA A 308 21.36 18.36 10.26
CA ALA A 308 22.50 17.72 9.58
C ALA A 308 23.68 18.67 9.30
N THR A 309 23.49 20.00 9.42
CA THR A 309 24.55 20.99 9.13
C THR A 309 25.35 21.39 10.38
N ALA A 310 24.99 20.92 11.57
CA ALA A 310 25.65 21.30 12.82
C ALA A 310 26.78 20.34 13.25
N PHE A 311 27.01 19.24 12.55
CA PHE A 311 28.07 18.27 12.93
C PHE A 311 29.35 18.30 12.07
N LEU A 312 29.44 19.15 11.05
CA LEU A 312 30.60 19.20 10.16
C LEU A 312 31.44 20.48 10.27
N THR A 313 31.27 21.30 11.32
CA THR A 313 32.06 22.55 11.48
C THR A 313 32.78 22.63 12.82
N LYS A 314 33.34 21.53 13.34
CA LYS A 314 34.19 21.53 14.54
C LYS A 314 35.42 20.63 14.42
N GLU A 315 36.06 20.63 13.26
CA GLU A 315 37.46 20.16 13.12
C GLU A 315 38.15 20.96 12.03
N GLN A 316 38.39 22.24 12.32
CA GLN A 316 39.51 23.05 11.75
C GLN A 316 39.53 24.39 12.47
N GLN A 317 40.12 24.43 13.68
CA GLN A 317 40.91 25.55 14.18
C GLN A 317 41.90 25.05 15.22
#